data_c8b6cf3a7462fa8e99aeb60206295477
#
_entry.id   c8b6cf3a7462fa8e99aeb60206295477
#
_cell.length_a   1.000
_cell.length_b   1.000
_cell.length_c   1.000
_cell.angle_alpha   90.00
_cell.angle_beta   90.00
_cell.angle_gamma   90.00
#
_symmetry.space_group_name_H-M   'P 1'
#
loop_
_entity.id
_entity.type
_entity.pdbx_description
1 polymer ?
#
loop_
_entity_poly.entity_id
_entity_poly.type
_entity_poly.pdbx_seq_one_letter_code
_entity_poly.pdbx_strand_id
1 'polypeptide(L)'
;MGNWLINHGFSALFIVAWLGINIFLFVYYYLEYEYSPEYYYTRKIIGSALAWARAPAACLNFNCMLILLPVCRNLLSFLRGSCSCCRCGLRTQLDKNISFHKLVAYMIALHTAIHIVAHLLNFEWFNDSQQSTQKTLDAVLSDIGSNNGTWLNPIRSDDTTPTYVAFTTVAGLSGVVITLALILIITSSTDTIRRSYFEVFWFTHHLFVIFFAGLVIHGIGRIVRHQTDESMERHKYTHCQNLTEEWGEINECPIPVFEGGDPMTWKWVLGPMILYVFERSIRLYRSCQRVVITKVVVHPSKVLELQLQKKGFTMEVGQYIFINCPSISRLEWHPFTLTSAPEEDCFSVHIRSAGDWTDALQIPSPVPILVDGPFGTASEDVFQYEVSVLVGAGIGVTPFASILKSIWYKYQHSDPGLLTKKVSALRFVEATDVVTGLKQKTHYGRPNWDIEFQTIAQNHPKSKIAVFLCGPKPLAKALEQCSGKYSEVNPLGVHFHFHKENF
;
A
#
# COMPACT_ATOMS: atom_id res chain seq x y z
N MET A 1 21.82 13.71 14.23
CA MET A 1 21.35 13.55 12.85
C MET A 1 21.92 12.29 12.17
N GLY A 2 23.25 12.02 12.24
CA GLY A 2 23.86 10.88 11.57
C GLY A 2 23.26 9.51 11.91
N ASN A 3 22.96 9.28 13.19
CA ASN A 3 22.40 8.00 13.66
C ASN A 3 20.97 7.74 13.15
N TRP A 4 20.17 8.79 12.89
CA TRP A 4 18.85 8.68 12.30
C TRP A 4 18.92 8.24 10.83
N LEU A 5 19.94 8.71 10.09
CA LEU A 5 20.13 8.37 8.68
C LEU A 5 20.34 6.89 8.43
N ILE A 6 20.92 6.15 9.38
CA ILE A 6 21.18 4.70 9.24
C ILE A 6 19.86 3.92 9.03
N ASN A 7 18.83 4.24 9.82
CA ASN A 7 17.56 3.51 9.78
C ASN A 7 16.46 4.18 8.94
N HIS A 8 16.59 5.49 8.64
CA HIS A 8 15.54 6.26 7.99
C HIS A 8 15.98 6.97 6.71
N GLY A 9 17.27 7.13 6.44
CA GLY A 9 17.77 7.93 5.32
C GLY A 9 17.22 7.51 3.97
N PHE A 10 17.25 6.22 3.66
CA PHE A 10 16.72 5.69 2.41
C PHE A 10 15.19 5.89 2.31
N SER A 11 14.45 5.65 3.41
CA SER A 11 13.00 5.88 3.45
C SER A 11 12.65 7.36 3.27
N ALA A 12 13.43 8.25 3.87
CA ALA A 12 13.23 9.70 3.73
C ALA A 12 13.46 10.15 2.29
N LEU A 13 14.55 9.69 1.66
CA LEU A 13 14.84 9.97 0.25
C LEU A 13 13.71 9.47 -0.67
N PHE A 14 13.23 8.24 -0.43
CA PHE A 14 12.11 7.65 -1.18
C PHE A 14 10.83 8.48 -1.05
N ILE A 15 10.48 8.91 0.17
CA ILE A 15 9.30 9.76 0.43
C ILE A 15 9.46 11.13 -0.23
N VAL A 16 10.64 11.75 -0.14
CA VAL A 16 10.92 13.05 -0.79
C VAL A 16 10.79 12.94 -2.31
N ALA A 17 11.32 11.87 -2.91
CA ALA A 17 11.18 11.63 -4.34
C ALA A 17 9.71 11.44 -4.75
N TRP A 18 8.95 10.63 -4.00
CA TRP A 18 7.51 10.44 -4.24
C TRP A 18 6.71 11.73 -4.10
N LEU A 19 6.97 12.54 -3.06
CA LEU A 19 6.34 13.86 -2.89
C LEU A 19 6.73 14.81 -4.02
N GLY A 20 8.00 14.81 -4.42
CA GLY A 20 8.50 15.60 -5.55
C GLY A 20 7.77 15.28 -6.85
N ILE A 21 7.52 14.00 -7.14
CA ILE A 21 6.73 13.60 -8.31
C ILE A 21 5.28 14.09 -8.20
N ASN A 22 4.65 13.99 -7.03
CA ASN A 22 3.29 14.53 -6.84
C ASN A 22 3.23 16.03 -7.09
N ILE A 23 4.19 16.80 -6.53
CA ILE A 23 4.26 18.25 -6.74
C ILE A 23 4.52 18.57 -8.22
N PHE A 24 5.46 17.86 -8.85
CA PHE A 24 5.76 18.03 -10.27
C PHE A 24 4.53 17.80 -11.15
N LEU A 25 3.82 16.67 -10.95
CA LEU A 25 2.62 16.36 -11.72
C LEU A 25 1.52 17.39 -11.48
N PHE A 26 1.32 17.81 -10.24
CA PHE A 26 0.33 18.83 -9.92
C PHE A 26 0.62 20.14 -10.64
N VAL A 27 1.85 20.66 -10.52
CA VAL A 27 2.25 21.94 -11.12
C VAL A 27 2.23 21.85 -12.63
N TYR A 28 2.78 20.77 -13.22
CA TYR A 28 2.82 20.57 -14.67
C TYR A 28 1.41 20.59 -15.28
N TYR A 29 0.49 19.77 -14.76
CA TYR A 29 -0.87 19.71 -15.29
C TYR A 29 -1.70 20.94 -14.93
N TYR A 30 -1.42 21.59 -13.78
CA TYR A 30 -2.05 22.87 -13.48
C TYR A 30 -1.71 23.92 -14.55
N LEU A 31 -0.42 24.09 -14.85
CA LEU A 31 0.04 25.05 -15.88
C LEU A 31 -0.46 24.68 -17.27
N GLU A 32 -0.49 23.40 -17.60
CA GLU A 32 -1.03 22.90 -18.86
C GLU A 32 -2.49 23.33 -19.04
N TYR A 33 -3.37 23.01 -18.08
CA TYR A 33 -4.78 23.37 -18.18
C TYR A 33 -5.07 24.86 -17.95
N GLU A 34 -4.18 25.60 -17.29
CA GLU A 34 -4.33 27.04 -17.05
C GLU A 34 -3.90 27.88 -18.24
N TYR A 35 -2.89 27.47 -19.00
CA TYR A 35 -2.29 28.32 -20.03
C TYR A 35 -2.39 27.76 -21.45
N SER A 36 -2.66 26.48 -21.65
CA SER A 36 -2.76 25.91 -23.00
C SER A 36 -3.88 26.58 -23.81
N PRO A 37 -3.59 26.96 -25.06
CA PRO A 37 -4.56 27.62 -25.97
C PRO A 37 -5.81 26.79 -26.22
N GLU A 38 -5.68 25.47 -26.31
CA GLU A 38 -6.78 24.54 -26.61
C GLU A 38 -7.93 24.62 -25.61
N TYR A 39 -7.61 24.95 -24.34
CA TYR A 39 -8.60 25.09 -23.26
C TYR A 39 -9.11 26.52 -23.07
N TYR A 40 -8.72 27.47 -23.94
CA TYR A 40 -9.05 28.89 -23.76
C TYR A 40 -10.54 29.11 -23.55
N TYR A 41 -11.38 28.60 -24.46
CA TYR A 41 -12.83 28.78 -24.38
C TYR A 41 -13.49 28.06 -23.21
N THR A 42 -13.00 26.89 -22.86
CA THR A 42 -13.45 26.16 -21.65
C THR A 42 -13.15 26.97 -20.38
N ARG A 43 -11.94 27.54 -20.28
CA ARG A 43 -11.59 28.44 -19.16
C ARG A 43 -12.39 29.74 -19.15
N LYS A 44 -12.82 30.25 -20.30
CA LYS A 44 -13.65 31.45 -20.37
C LYS A 44 -14.98 31.22 -19.64
N ILE A 45 -15.49 30.00 -19.59
CA ILE A 45 -16.70 29.61 -18.86
C ILE A 45 -16.39 29.25 -17.41
N ILE A 46 -15.50 28.26 -17.19
CA ILE A 46 -15.30 27.64 -15.88
C ILE A 46 -14.02 28.09 -15.15
N GLY A 47 -13.33 29.09 -15.70
CA GLY A 47 -12.15 29.69 -15.07
C GLY A 47 -11.04 28.69 -14.73
N SER A 48 -10.25 29.03 -13.73
CA SER A 48 -9.14 28.21 -13.23
C SER A 48 -9.60 26.94 -12.49
N ALA A 49 -10.91 26.77 -12.22
CA ALA A 49 -11.42 25.53 -11.63
C ALA A 49 -11.19 24.31 -12.55
N LEU A 50 -11.03 24.52 -13.85
CA LEU A 50 -10.57 23.49 -14.79
C LEU A 50 -9.19 22.95 -14.37
N ALA A 51 -8.20 23.83 -14.18
CA ALA A 51 -6.84 23.44 -13.80
C ALA A 51 -6.83 22.79 -12.39
N TRP A 52 -7.60 23.33 -11.43
CA TRP A 52 -7.76 22.77 -10.10
C TRP A 52 -8.47 21.40 -10.08
N ALA A 53 -9.25 21.06 -11.11
CA ALA A 53 -9.82 19.73 -11.26
C ALA A 53 -8.84 18.75 -11.90
N ARG A 54 -8.08 19.18 -12.90
CA ARG A 54 -7.23 18.31 -13.73
C ARG A 54 -5.86 18.00 -13.11
N ALA A 55 -5.26 18.96 -12.43
CA ALA A 55 -3.98 18.77 -11.73
C ALA A 55 -4.05 17.65 -10.67
N PRO A 56 -5.00 17.67 -9.72
CA PRO A 56 -5.14 16.56 -8.80
C PRO A 56 -5.54 15.25 -9.48
N ALA A 57 -6.25 15.26 -10.62
CA ALA A 57 -6.56 14.04 -11.38
C ALA A 57 -5.30 13.32 -11.87
N ALA A 58 -4.26 14.05 -12.31
CA ALA A 58 -2.97 13.48 -12.67
C ALA A 58 -2.27 12.85 -11.46
N CYS A 59 -2.29 13.52 -10.30
CA CYS A 59 -1.77 12.98 -9.05
C CYS A 59 -2.56 11.74 -8.60
N LEU A 60 -3.89 11.72 -8.76
CA LEU A 60 -4.73 10.57 -8.48
C LEU A 60 -4.34 9.37 -9.35
N ASN A 61 -4.17 9.57 -10.64
CA ASN A 61 -3.73 8.51 -11.57
C ASN A 61 -2.41 7.89 -11.11
N PHE A 62 -1.41 8.71 -10.78
CA PHE A 62 -0.11 8.26 -10.29
C PHE A 62 -0.22 7.48 -8.96
N ASN A 63 -0.98 8.00 -7.99
CA ASN A 63 -1.12 7.36 -6.69
C ASN A 63 -2.00 6.09 -6.76
N CYS A 64 -3.03 6.06 -7.60
CA CYS A 64 -3.82 4.85 -7.85
C CYS A 64 -3.00 3.76 -8.57
N MET A 65 -2.04 4.13 -9.42
CA MET A 65 -1.05 3.20 -9.96
C MET A 65 -0.20 2.57 -8.86
N LEU A 66 0.21 3.35 -7.87
CA LEU A 66 1.11 2.90 -6.81
C LEU A 66 0.41 2.11 -5.70
N ILE A 67 -0.86 2.40 -5.37
CA ILE A 67 -1.53 1.90 -4.16
C ILE A 67 -1.62 0.37 -4.08
N LEU A 68 -1.69 -0.33 -5.21
CA LEU A 68 -1.77 -1.79 -5.28
C LEU A 68 -0.41 -2.48 -5.11
N LEU A 69 0.70 -1.84 -5.50
CA LEU A 69 2.03 -2.45 -5.49
C LEU A 69 2.50 -2.87 -4.09
N PRO A 70 2.34 -2.06 -3.02
CA PRO A 70 2.76 -2.41 -1.67
C PRO A 70 1.98 -3.59 -1.05
N VAL A 71 0.88 -4.03 -1.64
CA VAL A 71 0.08 -5.17 -1.17
C VAL A 71 0.22 -6.42 -2.03
N CYS A 72 1.02 -6.38 -3.09
CA CYS A 72 1.40 -7.51 -3.91
C CYS A 72 2.53 -8.31 -3.24
N ARG A 73 2.18 -9.24 -2.37
CA ARG A 73 3.11 -9.94 -1.47
C ARG A 73 4.10 -10.83 -2.19
N ASN A 74 3.70 -11.53 -3.26
CA ASN A 74 4.61 -12.34 -4.06
C ASN A 74 5.64 -11.46 -4.78
N LEU A 75 5.20 -10.30 -5.32
CA LEU A 75 6.09 -9.31 -5.89
C LEU A 75 7.11 -8.80 -4.85
N LEU A 76 6.64 -8.44 -3.65
CA LEU A 76 7.52 -7.96 -2.58
C LEU A 76 8.52 -9.04 -2.15
N SER A 77 8.07 -10.28 -1.98
CA SER A 77 8.95 -11.43 -1.64
C SER A 77 9.96 -11.70 -2.75
N PHE A 78 9.55 -11.63 -4.02
CA PHE A 78 10.45 -11.76 -5.17
C PHE A 78 11.50 -10.65 -5.22
N LEU A 79 11.10 -9.39 -5.05
CA LEU A 79 12.02 -8.25 -5.02
C LEU A 79 13.00 -8.35 -3.84
N ARG A 80 12.50 -8.81 -2.66
CA ARG A 80 13.34 -9.05 -1.50
C ARG A 80 14.41 -10.10 -1.76
N GLY A 81 14.05 -11.21 -2.42
CA GLY A 81 14.98 -12.30 -2.75
C GLY A 81 15.96 -11.95 -3.87
N SER A 82 15.52 -11.20 -4.88
CA SER A 82 16.30 -10.95 -6.10
C SER A 82 17.35 -9.85 -5.96
N CYS A 83 17.19 -8.88 -5.04
CA CYS A 83 18.05 -7.71 -4.96
C CYS A 83 19.30 -7.97 -4.12
N SER A 84 20.42 -8.32 -4.77
CA SER A 84 21.71 -8.54 -4.11
C SER A 84 22.57 -7.27 -3.95
N CYS A 85 22.38 -6.26 -4.77
CA CYS A 85 23.25 -5.08 -4.85
C CYS A 85 22.96 -3.98 -3.81
N CYS A 86 21.67 -3.76 -3.44
CA CYS A 86 21.27 -2.71 -2.47
C CYS A 86 20.58 -3.30 -1.24
N ARG A 87 21.12 -4.40 -0.72
CA ARG A 87 20.43 -5.30 0.23
C ARG A 87 19.79 -4.63 1.43
N CYS A 88 20.50 -3.75 2.15
CA CYS A 88 19.95 -3.19 3.40
C CYS A 88 18.86 -2.14 3.19
N GLY A 89 19.09 -1.14 2.31
CA GLY A 89 18.15 -0.02 2.17
C GLY A 89 16.83 -0.39 1.49
N LEU A 90 16.87 -1.16 0.40
CA LEU A 90 15.69 -1.57 -0.33
C LEU A 90 14.81 -2.54 0.49
N ARG A 91 15.43 -3.53 1.15
CA ARG A 91 14.70 -4.49 2.01
C ARG A 91 14.00 -3.78 3.16
N THR A 92 14.68 -2.87 3.84
CA THR A 92 14.08 -2.06 4.91
C THR A 92 12.89 -1.23 4.39
N GLN A 93 12.93 -0.76 3.13
CA GLN A 93 11.82 -0.05 2.52
C GLN A 93 10.65 -1.00 2.18
N LEU A 94 10.95 -2.20 1.66
CA LEU A 94 9.93 -3.22 1.41
C LEU A 94 9.21 -3.64 2.70
N ASP A 95 9.90 -3.69 3.83
CA ASP A 95 9.31 -3.97 5.14
C ASP A 95 8.35 -2.87 5.63
N LYS A 96 8.45 -1.64 5.09
CA LYS A 96 7.55 -0.51 5.36
C LYS A 96 6.39 -0.39 4.37
N ASN A 97 6.13 -1.42 3.57
CA ASN A 97 5.12 -1.45 2.50
C ASN A 97 3.72 -0.98 2.95
N ILE A 98 3.23 -1.49 4.09
CA ILE A 98 1.91 -1.10 4.62
C ILE A 98 1.87 0.37 5.06
N SER A 99 2.98 0.89 5.62
CA SER A 99 3.08 2.30 5.98
C SER A 99 3.03 3.18 4.74
N PHE A 100 3.71 2.78 3.67
CA PHE A 100 3.69 3.49 2.39
C PHE A 100 2.31 3.40 1.73
N HIS A 101 1.65 2.23 1.74
CA HIS A 101 0.27 2.07 1.27
C HIS A 101 -0.68 3.06 1.95
N LYS A 102 -0.61 3.22 3.27
CA LYS A 102 -1.43 4.20 4.01
C LYS A 102 -1.12 5.64 3.60
N LEU A 103 0.15 5.97 3.40
CA LEU A 103 0.56 7.32 2.99
C LEU A 103 0.02 7.67 1.59
N VAL A 104 0.11 6.73 0.65
CA VAL A 104 -0.48 6.86 -0.70
C VAL A 104 -2.01 7.01 -0.61
N ALA A 105 -2.68 6.25 0.27
CA ALA A 105 -4.12 6.37 0.47
C ALA A 105 -4.54 7.77 0.99
N TYR A 106 -3.77 8.36 1.90
CA TYR A 106 -4.01 9.74 2.35
C TYR A 106 -3.81 10.76 1.23
N MET A 107 -2.83 10.54 0.36
CA MET A 107 -2.60 11.41 -0.80
C MET A 107 -3.77 11.30 -1.80
N ILE A 108 -4.27 10.09 -2.04
CA ILE A 108 -5.48 9.87 -2.85
C ILE A 108 -6.67 10.62 -2.23
N ALA A 109 -6.89 10.52 -0.93
CA ALA A 109 -7.98 11.23 -0.26
C ALA A 109 -7.87 12.76 -0.41
N LEU A 110 -6.67 13.31 -0.23
CA LEU A 110 -6.41 14.74 -0.39
C LEU A 110 -6.73 15.23 -1.80
N HIS A 111 -6.15 14.56 -2.80
CA HIS A 111 -6.38 14.95 -4.20
C HIS A 111 -7.81 14.70 -4.66
N THR A 112 -8.49 13.67 -4.13
CA THR A 112 -9.92 13.44 -4.40
C THR A 112 -10.76 14.59 -3.86
N ALA A 113 -10.50 15.06 -2.66
CA ALA A 113 -11.24 16.21 -2.09
C ALA A 113 -11.08 17.48 -2.95
N ILE A 114 -9.84 17.80 -3.37
CA ILE A 114 -9.59 18.94 -4.25
C ILE A 114 -10.29 18.77 -5.61
N HIS A 115 -10.18 17.59 -6.19
CA HIS A 115 -10.79 17.25 -7.48
C HIS A 115 -12.31 17.39 -7.48
N ILE A 116 -12.98 16.86 -6.44
CA ILE A 116 -14.44 16.94 -6.31
C ILE A 116 -14.88 18.40 -6.15
N VAL A 117 -14.26 19.15 -5.23
CA VAL A 117 -14.64 20.56 -5.02
C VAL A 117 -14.50 21.36 -6.29
N ALA A 118 -13.39 21.17 -7.03
CA ALA A 118 -13.19 21.87 -8.32
C ALA A 118 -14.23 21.47 -9.37
N HIS A 119 -14.62 20.19 -9.45
CA HIS A 119 -15.67 19.78 -10.40
C HIS A 119 -17.07 20.27 -10.01
N LEU A 120 -17.39 20.37 -8.72
CA LEU A 120 -18.64 20.99 -8.29
C LEU A 120 -18.72 22.46 -8.72
N LEU A 121 -17.61 23.20 -8.56
CA LEU A 121 -17.50 24.59 -9.07
C LEU A 121 -17.64 24.64 -10.60
N ASN A 122 -16.99 23.69 -11.32
CA ASN A 122 -17.12 23.62 -12.77
C ASN A 122 -18.57 23.39 -13.21
N PHE A 123 -19.32 22.53 -12.53
CA PHE A 123 -20.72 22.27 -12.85
C PHE A 123 -21.59 23.50 -12.59
N GLU A 124 -21.36 24.20 -11.49
CA GLU A 124 -22.09 25.42 -11.13
C GLU A 124 -21.81 26.52 -12.15
N TRP A 125 -20.56 26.83 -12.43
CA TRP A 125 -20.20 27.90 -13.36
C TRP A 125 -20.62 27.61 -14.80
N PHE A 126 -20.57 26.34 -15.22
CA PHE A 126 -21.12 25.96 -16.53
C PHE A 126 -22.62 26.18 -16.60
N ASN A 127 -23.36 25.82 -15.55
CA ASN A 127 -24.80 26.07 -15.45
C ASN A 127 -25.11 27.58 -15.49
N ASP A 128 -24.36 28.39 -14.74
CA ASP A 128 -24.56 29.86 -14.73
C ASP A 128 -24.27 30.48 -16.10
N SER A 129 -23.35 29.92 -16.89
CA SER A 129 -23.02 30.41 -18.21
C SER A 129 -24.18 30.33 -19.19
N GLN A 130 -25.08 29.39 -19.02
CA GLN A 130 -26.30 29.24 -19.86
C GLN A 130 -27.26 30.42 -19.73
N GLN A 131 -27.23 31.15 -18.60
CA GLN A 131 -28.07 32.30 -18.32
C GLN A 131 -27.37 33.64 -18.56
N SER A 132 -26.09 33.60 -18.93
CA SER A 132 -25.22 34.77 -19.10
C SER A 132 -25.06 35.18 -20.57
N THR A 133 -24.26 36.22 -20.80
CA THR A 133 -23.77 36.64 -22.14
C THR A 133 -22.92 35.56 -22.84
N GLN A 134 -22.55 34.48 -22.15
CA GLN A 134 -21.77 33.38 -22.71
C GLN A 134 -22.63 32.26 -23.32
N LYS A 135 -23.95 32.45 -23.45
CA LYS A 135 -24.89 31.43 -23.93
C LYS A 135 -24.50 30.81 -25.26
N THR A 136 -24.03 31.63 -26.21
CA THR A 136 -23.57 31.15 -27.55
C THR A 136 -22.34 30.27 -27.43
N LEU A 137 -21.35 30.66 -26.60
CA LEU A 137 -20.15 29.86 -26.36
C LEU A 137 -20.48 28.56 -25.66
N ASP A 138 -21.38 28.59 -24.65
CA ASP A 138 -21.83 27.42 -23.94
C ASP A 138 -22.52 26.41 -24.87
N ALA A 139 -23.41 26.85 -25.72
CA ALA A 139 -24.08 26.03 -26.72
C ALA A 139 -23.10 25.35 -27.66
N VAL A 140 -22.11 26.10 -28.19
CA VAL A 140 -21.06 25.57 -29.10
C VAL A 140 -20.13 24.59 -28.35
N LEU A 141 -19.73 24.92 -27.14
CA LEU A 141 -18.88 24.05 -26.32
C LEU A 141 -19.60 22.73 -25.93
N SER A 142 -20.92 22.77 -25.81
CA SER A 142 -21.76 21.61 -25.52
C SER A 142 -21.96 20.70 -26.73
N ASP A 143 -21.79 21.19 -27.93
CA ASP A 143 -21.88 20.39 -29.17
C ASP A 143 -20.55 19.67 -29.45
N ILE A 144 -20.57 18.35 -29.42
CA ILE A 144 -19.40 17.51 -29.76
C ILE A 144 -19.48 16.95 -31.20
N GLY A 145 -20.37 17.46 -32.02
CA GLY A 145 -20.41 17.18 -33.46
C GLY A 145 -20.83 15.76 -33.86
N SER A 146 -20.95 14.79 -32.95
CA SER A 146 -21.36 13.43 -33.28
C SER A 146 -22.55 12.95 -32.46
N ASN A 147 -23.52 12.33 -33.12
CA ASN A 147 -24.69 11.71 -32.45
C ASN A 147 -24.29 10.55 -31.49
N ASN A 148 -23.16 9.92 -31.71
CA ASN A 148 -22.68 8.80 -30.93
C ASN A 148 -22.16 9.20 -29.52
N GLY A 149 -21.85 10.48 -29.31
CA GLY A 149 -21.40 11.00 -28.01
C GLY A 149 -22.52 11.49 -27.09
N THR A 150 -23.77 11.52 -27.55
CA THR A 150 -24.88 12.16 -26.82
C THR A 150 -25.22 11.46 -25.50
N TRP A 151 -25.19 10.15 -25.46
CA TRP A 151 -25.47 9.37 -24.27
C TRP A 151 -24.33 9.38 -23.23
N LEU A 152 -23.08 9.55 -23.70
CA LEU A 152 -21.91 9.67 -22.81
C LEU A 152 -21.82 11.06 -22.18
N ASN A 153 -22.33 12.09 -22.84
CA ASN A 153 -22.21 13.46 -22.38
C ASN A 153 -23.48 14.26 -22.72
N PRO A 154 -24.50 14.15 -21.89
CA PRO A 154 -25.82 14.78 -22.12
C PRO A 154 -25.87 16.30 -21.87
N ILE A 155 -24.73 16.98 -21.67
CA ILE A 155 -24.67 18.44 -21.47
C ILE A 155 -24.88 19.12 -22.80
N ARG A 156 -26.14 19.22 -23.25
CA ARG A 156 -26.56 19.87 -24.51
C ARG A 156 -27.86 20.64 -24.36
N SER A 157 -28.49 20.57 -23.21
CA SER A 157 -29.80 21.16 -22.98
C SER A 157 -29.65 22.42 -22.15
N ASP A 158 -30.45 23.43 -22.47
CA ASP A 158 -30.59 24.63 -21.65
C ASP A 158 -31.11 24.33 -20.25
N ASP A 159 -31.69 23.13 -20.03
CA ASP A 159 -32.21 22.65 -18.74
C ASP A 159 -31.16 21.86 -17.92
N THR A 160 -29.91 21.78 -18.38
CA THR A 160 -28.86 21.08 -17.68
C THR A 160 -28.57 21.75 -16.34
N THR A 161 -28.66 20.98 -15.25
CA THR A 161 -28.37 21.46 -13.89
C THR A 161 -27.14 20.74 -13.35
N PRO A 162 -26.42 21.30 -12.33
CA PRO A 162 -25.30 20.63 -11.67
C PRO A 162 -25.67 19.23 -11.15
N THR A 163 -26.87 19.08 -10.56
CA THR A 163 -27.38 17.79 -10.10
C THR A 163 -27.59 16.81 -11.25
N TYR A 164 -28.17 17.27 -12.36
CA TYR A 164 -28.32 16.44 -13.56
C TYR A 164 -26.98 15.93 -14.08
N VAL A 165 -25.98 16.81 -14.20
CA VAL A 165 -24.61 16.43 -14.64
C VAL A 165 -24.00 15.40 -13.71
N ALA A 166 -24.10 15.60 -12.38
CA ALA A 166 -23.52 14.72 -11.39
C ALA A 166 -24.11 13.30 -11.38
N PHE A 167 -25.41 13.15 -11.67
CA PHE A 167 -26.12 11.87 -11.53
C PHE A 167 -26.50 11.20 -12.84
N THR A 168 -26.38 11.86 -13.99
CA THR A 168 -26.77 11.30 -15.29
C THR A 168 -25.61 11.11 -16.25
N THR A 169 -24.53 11.90 -16.11
CA THR A 169 -23.34 11.71 -16.96
C THR A 169 -22.50 10.53 -16.47
N VAL A 170 -21.79 9.87 -17.37
CA VAL A 170 -20.88 8.76 -17.04
C VAL A 170 -19.80 9.21 -16.04
N ALA A 171 -19.21 10.39 -16.28
CA ALA A 171 -18.18 10.94 -15.40
C ALA A 171 -18.74 11.33 -14.01
N GLY A 172 -19.92 11.96 -13.96
CA GLY A 172 -20.57 12.35 -12.72
C GLY A 172 -20.97 11.14 -11.87
N LEU A 173 -21.77 10.23 -12.43
CA LEU A 173 -22.28 9.06 -11.71
C LEU A 173 -21.13 8.13 -11.25
N SER A 174 -20.17 7.84 -12.14
CA SER A 174 -19.00 7.05 -11.73
C SER A 174 -18.18 7.76 -10.66
N GLY A 175 -18.04 9.10 -10.73
CA GLY A 175 -17.41 9.94 -9.71
C GLY A 175 -18.07 9.82 -8.35
N VAL A 176 -19.41 9.85 -8.29
CA VAL A 176 -20.19 9.63 -7.05
C VAL A 176 -19.93 8.23 -6.48
N VAL A 177 -20.02 7.20 -7.31
CA VAL A 177 -19.83 5.80 -6.89
C VAL A 177 -18.43 5.56 -6.33
N ILE A 178 -17.38 6.00 -7.06
CA ILE A 178 -15.99 5.80 -6.60
C ILE A 178 -15.69 6.63 -5.34
N THR A 179 -16.27 7.79 -5.20
CA THR A 179 -16.12 8.63 -4.00
C THR A 179 -16.73 7.96 -2.78
N LEU A 180 -17.96 7.45 -2.89
CA LEU A 180 -18.61 6.72 -1.80
C LEU A 180 -17.83 5.46 -1.42
N ALA A 181 -17.35 4.70 -2.42
CA ALA A 181 -16.49 3.55 -2.17
C ALA A 181 -15.21 3.96 -1.42
N LEU A 182 -14.53 5.04 -1.84
CA LEU A 182 -13.32 5.54 -1.20
C LEU A 182 -13.56 5.99 0.25
N ILE A 183 -14.67 6.70 0.51
CA ILE A 183 -15.04 7.13 1.88
C ILE A 183 -15.21 5.90 2.78
N LEU A 184 -15.93 4.88 2.33
CA LEU A 184 -16.12 3.64 3.09
C LEU A 184 -14.81 2.90 3.32
N ILE A 185 -13.94 2.79 2.32
CA ILE A 185 -12.62 2.17 2.43
C ILE A 185 -11.76 2.90 3.47
N ILE A 186 -11.68 4.23 3.42
CA ILE A 186 -10.83 5.02 4.32
C ILE A 186 -11.38 5.01 5.75
N THR A 187 -12.68 5.24 5.94
CA THR A 187 -13.28 5.29 7.26
C THR A 187 -13.19 3.97 8.01
N SER A 188 -13.44 2.86 7.32
CA SER A 188 -13.29 1.51 7.90
C SER A 188 -11.84 1.10 8.17
N SER A 189 -10.87 1.71 7.47
CA SER A 189 -9.44 1.43 7.64
C SER A 189 -8.80 2.15 8.81
N THR A 190 -9.55 2.95 9.57
CA THR A 190 -9.05 3.62 10.78
C THR A 190 -8.60 2.59 11.82
N ASP A 191 -7.57 2.93 12.61
CA ASP A 191 -7.02 2.01 13.62
C ASP A 191 -8.09 1.54 14.62
N THR A 192 -9.09 2.37 14.92
CA THR A 192 -10.22 2.05 15.82
C THR A 192 -11.10 0.96 15.24
N ILE A 193 -11.61 1.14 14.02
CA ILE A 193 -12.52 0.16 13.39
C ILE A 193 -11.75 -1.12 13.07
N ARG A 194 -10.56 -1.01 12.49
CA ARG A 194 -9.75 -2.17 12.10
C ARG A 194 -9.38 -3.09 13.27
N ARG A 195 -9.23 -2.54 14.49
CA ARG A 195 -8.86 -3.32 15.67
C ARG A 195 -10.08 -3.88 16.42
N SER A 196 -11.19 -3.14 16.41
CA SER A 196 -12.38 -3.53 17.16
C SER A 196 -13.35 -4.39 16.32
N TYR A 197 -13.37 -4.16 15.00
CA TYR A 197 -14.30 -4.81 14.07
C TYR A 197 -13.57 -5.16 12.78
N PHE A 198 -12.67 -6.16 12.85
CA PHE A 198 -11.80 -6.53 11.73
C PHE A 198 -12.59 -6.96 10.49
N GLU A 199 -13.72 -7.64 10.66
CA GLU A 199 -14.57 -8.10 9.57
C GLU A 199 -15.17 -6.90 8.80
N VAL A 200 -15.63 -5.87 9.50
CA VAL A 200 -16.16 -4.64 8.86
C VAL A 200 -15.08 -4.01 7.99
N PHE A 201 -13.86 -3.83 8.52
CA PHE A 201 -12.73 -3.36 7.74
C PHE A 201 -12.48 -4.26 6.53
N TRP A 202 -12.43 -5.58 6.73
CA TRP A 202 -12.09 -6.54 5.69
C TRP A 202 -13.07 -6.50 4.53
N PHE A 203 -14.38 -6.55 4.81
CA PHE A 203 -15.42 -6.52 3.77
C PHE A 203 -15.50 -5.17 3.05
N THR A 204 -15.52 -4.07 3.80
CA THR A 204 -15.60 -2.73 3.20
C THR A 204 -14.33 -2.38 2.41
N HIS A 205 -13.16 -2.86 2.83
CA HIS A 205 -11.92 -2.64 2.07
C HIS A 205 -11.94 -3.28 0.69
N HIS A 206 -12.70 -4.37 0.49
CA HIS A 206 -12.88 -5.00 -0.83
C HIS A 206 -13.67 -4.13 -1.82
N LEU A 207 -14.30 -3.04 -1.39
CA LEU A 207 -14.88 -2.03 -2.29
C LEU A 207 -13.83 -1.40 -3.21
N PHE A 208 -12.52 -1.64 -2.97
CA PHE A 208 -11.48 -1.25 -3.90
C PHE A 208 -11.70 -1.83 -5.31
N VAL A 209 -12.36 -2.99 -5.45
CA VAL A 209 -12.71 -3.57 -6.75
C VAL A 209 -13.67 -2.64 -7.49
N ILE A 210 -14.71 -2.15 -6.80
CA ILE A 210 -15.68 -1.18 -7.34
C ILE A 210 -14.97 0.14 -7.65
N PHE A 211 -14.08 0.59 -6.76
CA PHE A 211 -13.31 1.81 -6.94
C PHE A 211 -12.46 1.76 -8.23
N PHE A 212 -11.68 0.70 -8.44
CA PHE A 212 -10.83 0.57 -9.64
C PHE A 212 -11.63 0.35 -10.92
N ALA A 213 -12.71 -0.45 -10.88
CA ALA A 213 -13.63 -0.60 -12.02
C ALA A 213 -14.25 0.74 -12.39
N GLY A 214 -14.72 1.50 -11.40
CA GLY A 214 -15.26 2.84 -11.57
C GLY A 214 -14.24 3.83 -12.12
N LEU A 215 -12.98 3.78 -11.69
CA LEU A 215 -11.89 4.63 -12.21
C LEU A 215 -11.66 4.41 -13.72
N VAL A 216 -11.68 3.16 -14.18
CA VAL A 216 -11.53 2.84 -15.60
C VAL A 216 -12.68 3.43 -16.41
N ILE A 217 -13.91 3.37 -15.90
CA ILE A 217 -15.11 3.91 -16.54
C ILE A 217 -15.16 5.44 -16.47
N HIS A 218 -14.68 6.03 -15.38
CA HIS A 218 -14.80 7.46 -15.11
C HIS A 218 -14.21 8.34 -16.24
N GLY A 219 -13.07 7.93 -16.79
CA GLY A 219 -12.41 8.66 -17.88
C GLY A 219 -13.17 8.63 -19.22
N ILE A 220 -14.06 7.65 -19.43
CA ILE A 220 -14.81 7.49 -20.69
C ILE A 220 -15.80 8.64 -20.90
N GLY A 221 -16.22 9.32 -19.83
CA GLY A 221 -17.23 10.39 -19.89
C GLY A 221 -16.82 11.62 -20.69
N ARG A 222 -15.52 11.82 -20.98
CA ARG A 222 -14.97 12.90 -21.84
C ARG A 222 -15.57 14.29 -21.58
N ILE A 223 -15.87 14.58 -20.31
CA ILE A 223 -16.59 15.80 -19.92
C ILE A 223 -15.76 17.08 -20.10
N VAL A 224 -14.43 16.97 -19.99
CA VAL A 224 -13.50 18.09 -20.22
C VAL A 224 -13.24 18.21 -21.70
N ARG A 225 -13.49 19.40 -22.26
CA ARG A 225 -13.42 19.68 -23.68
C ARG A 225 -12.32 20.65 -24.00
N HIS A 226 -11.75 20.47 -25.16
CA HIS A 226 -10.74 21.36 -25.76
C HIS A 226 -11.06 21.59 -27.24
N GLN A 227 -10.56 22.69 -27.77
CA GLN A 227 -10.66 22.98 -29.18
C GLN A 227 -9.76 22.02 -29.96
N THR A 228 -10.26 21.44 -31.05
CA THR A 228 -9.47 20.52 -31.90
C THR A 228 -8.31 21.25 -32.58
N ASP A 229 -7.22 20.53 -32.88
CA ASP A 229 -6.05 21.11 -33.57
C ASP A 229 -6.42 21.78 -34.91
N GLU A 230 -7.26 21.12 -35.72
CA GLU A 230 -7.74 21.67 -36.99
C GLU A 230 -8.56 22.94 -36.77
N SER A 231 -9.38 22.97 -35.70
CA SER A 231 -10.15 24.15 -35.36
C SER A 231 -9.24 25.30 -34.87
N MET A 232 -8.18 25.02 -34.10
CA MET A 232 -7.24 26.06 -33.65
C MET A 232 -6.48 26.73 -34.79
N GLU A 233 -6.21 26.02 -35.87
CA GLU A 233 -5.57 26.59 -37.08
C GLU A 233 -6.50 27.57 -37.82
N ARG A 234 -7.80 27.24 -37.90
CA ARG A 234 -8.80 28.02 -38.67
C ARG A 234 -9.44 29.12 -37.82
N HIS A 235 -9.71 28.81 -36.54
CA HIS A 235 -10.34 29.71 -35.57
C HIS A 235 -9.34 30.08 -34.49
N LYS A 236 -8.57 31.14 -34.71
CA LYS A 236 -7.60 31.64 -33.76
C LYS A 236 -8.30 32.41 -32.64
N TYR A 237 -8.30 31.88 -31.42
CA TYR A 237 -8.94 32.50 -30.24
C TYR A 237 -8.48 33.94 -30.03
N THR A 238 -7.20 34.27 -30.30
CA THR A 238 -6.65 35.63 -30.13
C THR A 238 -7.37 36.68 -30.98
N HIS A 239 -7.94 36.29 -32.13
CA HIS A 239 -8.69 37.17 -33.03
C HIS A 239 -10.19 37.04 -32.79
N CYS A 240 -10.72 35.83 -32.66
CA CYS A 240 -12.14 35.53 -32.67
C CYS A 240 -12.83 35.59 -31.30
N GLN A 241 -12.09 35.75 -30.19
CA GLN A 241 -12.62 35.64 -28.82
C GLN A 241 -13.71 36.69 -28.47
N ASN A 242 -13.72 37.83 -29.14
CA ASN A 242 -14.67 38.91 -28.89
C ASN A 242 -15.79 39.00 -29.97
N LEU A 243 -15.77 38.11 -30.95
CA LEU A 243 -16.68 38.08 -32.10
C LEU A 243 -17.66 36.92 -32.04
N THR A 244 -18.08 36.52 -30.84
CA THR A 244 -18.86 35.31 -30.60
C THR A 244 -20.22 35.29 -31.33
N GLU A 245 -20.81 36.45 -31.57
CA GLU A 245 -22.08 36.60 -32.30
C GLU A 245 -21.88 36.50 -33.83
N GLU A 246 -20.66 36.71 -34.29
CA GLU A 246 -20.31 36.72 -35.71
C GLU A 246 -19.62 35.42 -36.18
N TRP A 247 -19.49 34.44 -35.26
CA TRP A 247 -18.91 33.14 -35.59
C TRP A 247 -19.68 32.43 -36.70
N GLY A 248 -18.97 32.03 -37.76
CA GLY A 248 -19.53 31.37 -38.91
C GLY A 248 -20.04 32.33 -39.99
N GLU A 249 -20.21 33.63 -39.69
CA GLU A 249 -20.57 34.65 -40.66
C GLU A 249 -19.32 35.26 -41.31
N ILE A 250 -18.23 35.37 -40.55
CA ILE A 250 -16.95 35.88 -41.02
C ILE A 250 -16.03 34.70 -41.38
N ASN A 251 -15.47 34.71 -42.59
CA ASN A 251 -14.58 33.64 -43.08
C ASN A 251 -13.34 33.42 -42.16
N GLU A 252 -12.88 34.45 -41.47
CA GLU A 252 -11.72 34.41 -40.56
C GLU A 252 -12.05 33.82 -39.21
N CYS A 253 -13.35 33.76 -38.82
CA CYS A 253 -13.81 33.23 -37.52
C CYS A 253 -14.91 32.17 -37.74
N PRO A 254 -14.59 31.00 -38.32
CA PRO A 254 -15.55 29.91 -38.40
C PRO A 254 -15.97 29.46 -36.98
N ILE A 255 -17.10 28.78 -36.85
CA ILE A 255 -17.53 28.23 -35.57
C ILE A 255 -16.45 27.26 -35.03
N PRO A 256 -15.92 27.44 -33.80
CA PRO A 256 -14.92 26.55 -33.27
C PRO A 256 -15.48 25.15 -32.99
N VAL A 257 -14.67 24.13 -33.26
CA VAL A 257 -15.02 22.72 -33.01
C VAL A 257 -14.30 22.23 -31.80
N PHE A 258 -15.05 21.58 -30.89
CA PHE A 258 -14.54 21.03 -29.63
C PHE A 258 -14.65 19.51 -29.59
N GLU A 259 -13.73 18.88 -28.88
CA GLU A 259 -13.76 17.46 -28.59
C GLU A 259 -13.50 17.17 -27.10
N GLY A 260 -13.96 16.03 -26.66
CA GLY A 260 -13.68 15.57 -25.29
C GLY A 260 -12.32 14.89 -25.19
N GLY A 261 -11.57 15.23 -24.17
CA GLY A 261 -10.25 14.65 -23.93
C GLY A 261 -10.30 13.11 -23.79
N ASP A 262 -9.28 12.44 -24.29
CA ASP A 262 -9.17 10.99 -24.23
C ASP A 262 -9.07 10.45 -22.79
N PRO A 263 -9.68 9.27 -22.54
CA PRO A 263 -9.57 8.64 -21.23
C PRO A 263 -8.14 8.18 -20.98
N MET A 264 -7.50 8.73 -19.94
CA MET A 264 -6.09 8.46 -19.60
C MET A 264 -5.93 7.54 -18.38
N THR A 265 -6.90 7.51 -17.47
CA THR A 265 -6.80 6.81 -16.19
C THR A 265 -6.50 5.32 -16.37
N TRP A 266 -7.12 4.65 -17.34
CA TRP A 266 -6.87 3.23 -17.60
C TRP A 266 -5.40 2.92 -17.95
N LYS A 267 -4.70 3.86 -18.62
CA LYS A 267 -3.29 3.72 -18.98
C LYS A 267 -2.39 3.65 -17.74
N TRP A 268 -2.80 4.29 -16.64
CA TRP A 268 -2.08 4.29 -15.38
C TRP A 268 -2.39 3.07 -14.53
N VAL A 269 -3.66 2.66 -14.44
CA VAL A 269 -4.09 1.66 -13.45
C VAL A 269 -4.12 0.25 -14.00
N LEU A 270 -4.19 0.04 -15.32
CA LEU A 270 -4.33 -1.28 -15.92
C LEU A 270 -3.15 -2.21 -15.60
N GLY A 271 -1.91 -1.73 -15.68
CA GLY A 271 -0.73 -2.52 -15.36
C GLY A 271 -0.74 -3.06 -13.93
N PRO A 272 -0.85 -2.20 -12.91
CA PRO A 272 -0.99 -2.63 -11.51
C PRO A 272 -2.22 -3.51 -11.25
N MET A 273 -3.34 -3.29 -11.92
CA MET A 273 -4.53 -4.16 -11.81
C MET A 273 -4.25 -5.56 -12.34
N ILE A 274 -3.63 -5.69 -13.52
CA ILE A 274 -3.24 -6.99 -14.10
C ILE A 274 -2.29 -7.71 -13.15
N LEU A 275 -1.27 -7.00 -12.64
CA LEU A 275 -0.33 -7.55 -11.67
C LEU A 275 -1.04 -8.03 -10.41
N TYR A 276 -1.99 -7.25 -9.88
CA TYR A 276 -2.77 -7.65 -8.72
C TYR A 276 -3.65 -8.88 -8.98
N VAL A 277 -4.31 -8.96 -10.14
CA VAL A 277 -5.09 -10.14 -10.54
C VAL A 277 -4.20 -11.37 -10.66
N PHE A 278 -3.02 -11.24 -11.25
CA PHE A 278 -2.03 -12.31 -11.33
C PHE A 278 -1.57 -12.76 -9.93
N GLU A 279 -1.28 -11.82 -9.05
CA GLU A 279 -0.95 -12.05 -7.65
C GLU A 279 -2.06 -12.87 -6.94
N ARG A 280 -3.33 -12.48 -7.14
CA ARG A 280 -4.49 -13.20 -6.58
C ARG A 280 -4.66 -14.59 -7.17
N SER A 281 -4.37 -14.76 -8.46
CA SER A 281 -4.44 -16.06 -9.14
C SER A 281 -3.39 -17.04 -8.62
N ILE A 282 -2.16 -16.58 -8.38
CA ILE A 282 -1.11 -17.41 -7.74
C ILE A 282 -1.55 -17.84 -6.34
N ARG A 283 -2.11 -16.92 -5.55
CA ARG A 283 -2.58 -17.20 -4.20
C ARG A 283 -3.72 -18.22 -4.20
N LEU A 284 -4.68 -18.06 -5.13
CA LEU A 284 -5.76 -19.03 -5.32
C LEU A 284 -5.22 -20.41 -5.69
N TYR A 285 -4.28 -20.49 -6.64
CA TYR A 285 -3.64 -21.77 -7.01
C TYR A 285 -2.96 -22.44 -5.82
N ARG A 286 -2.19 -21.68 -5.02
CA ARG A 286 -1.53 -22.19 -3.81
C ARG A 286 -2.54 -22.69 -2.77
N SER A 287 -3.65 -21.98 -2.57
CA SER A 287 -4.69 -22.35 -1.61
C SER A 287 -5.43 -23.63 -2.00
N CYS A 288 -5.51 -23.95 -3.29
CA CYS A 288 -6.12 -25.20 -3.77
C CYS A 288 -5.22 -26.43 -3.57
N GLN A 289 -3.94 -26.26 -3.23
CA GLN A 289 -3.03 -27.39 -3.00
C GLN A 289 -3.35 -28.07 -1.67
N ARG A 290 -3.32 -29.40 -1.67
CA ARG A 290 -3.61 -30.22 -0.49
C ARG A 290 -2.59 -29.97 0.62
N VAL A 291 -3.11 -29.67 1.81
CA VAL A 291 -2.36 -29.56 3.06
C VAL A 291 -2.78 -30.71 3.98
N VAL A 292 -1.81 -31.32 4.62
CA VAL A 292 -2.04 -32.41 5.59
C VAL A 292 -1.63 -31.92 6.97
N ILE A 293 -2.54 -32.02 7.94
CA ILE A 293 -2.23 -31.77 9.34
C ILE A 293 -1.61 -33.07 9.86
N THR A 294 -0.34 -33.03 10.23
CA THR A 294 0.40 -34.20 10.74
C THR A 294 0.28 -34.34 12.25
N LYS A 295 0.22 -33.21 12.96
CA LYS A 295 0.10 -33.19 14.40
C LYS A 295 -0.60 -31.93 14.88
N VAL A 296 -1.41 -32.09 15.94
CA VAL A 296 -2.06 -30.99 16.66
C VAL A 296 -1.65 -31.10 18.12
N VAL A 297 -1.10 -30.05 18.70
CA VAL A 297 -0.69 -29.98 20.10
C VAL A 297 -1.34 -28.78 20.75
N VAL A 298 -2.03 -29.01 21.86
CA VAL A 298 -2.60 -27.94 22.68
C VAL A 298 -1.61 -27.65 23.81
N HIS A 299 -1.03 -26.46 23.76
CA HIS A 299 -0.11 -25.98 24.79
C HIS A 299 -0.86 -25.25 25.92
N PRO A 300 -0.24 -25.10 27.12
CA PRO A 300 -0.76 -24.21 28.15
C PRO A 300 -1.02 -22.81 27.61
N SER A 301 -1.89 -22.04 28.30
CA SER A 301 -2.23 -20.66 27.92
C SER A 301 -2.99 -20.52 26.58
N LYS A 302 -3.77 -21.53 26.18
CA LYS A 302 -4.60 -21.53 24.95
C LYS A 302 -3.77 -21.27 23.69
N VAL A 303 -2.64 -21.92 23.55
CA VAL A 303 -1.84 -21.91 22.33
C VAL A 303 -1.97 -23.25 21.63
N LEU A 304 -2.37 -23.23 20.38
CA LEU A 304 -2.49 -24.38 19.49
C LEU A 304 -1.26 -24.44 18.58
N GLU A 305 -0.55 -25.57 18.57
CA GLU A 305 0.48 -25.86 17.58
C GLU A 305 -0.09 -26.76 16.51
N LEU A 306 0.04 -26.35 15.27
CA LEU A 306 -0.29 -27.12 14.08
C LEU A 306 0.99 -27.47 13.34
N GLN A 307 1.26 -28.76 13.16
CA GLN A 307 2.31 -29.26 12.28
C GLN A 307 1.66 -29.70 10.97
N LEU A 308 2.19 -29.16 9.86
CA LEU A 308 1.58 -29.24 8.55
C LEU A 308 2.59 -29.76 7.52
N GLN A 309 2.10 -30.48 6.53
CA GLN A 309 2.86 -30.87 5.35
C GLN A 309 2.12 -30.46 4.08
N LYS A 310 2.88 -29.93 3.11
CA LYS A 310 2.38 -29.54 1.80
C LYS A 310 3.46 -29.86 0.76
N LYS A 311 3.08 -30.54 -0.33
CA LYS A 311 4.01 -30.94 -1.37
C LYS A 311 4.69 -29.71 -2.02
N GLY A 312 6.03 -29.74 -2.10
CA GLY A 312 6.80 -28.66 -2.71
C GLY A 312 6.82 -27.35 -1.90
N PHE A 313 6.48 -27.41 -0.62
CA PHE A 313 6.60 -26.26 0.26
C PHE A 313 8.04 -26.09 0.75
N THR A 314 8.63 -24.98 0.41
CA THR A 314 9.97 -24.56 0.87
C THR A 314 9.82 -23.25 1.61
N MET A 315 10.57 -23.06 2.68
CA MET A 315 10.50 -21.86 3.52
C MET A 315 11.89 -21.40 3.96
N GLU A 316 11.97 -20.14 4.33
CA GLU A 316 13.11 -19.54 5.02
C GLU A 316 12.72 -19.17 6.47
N VAL A 317 13.72 -18.93 7.32
CA VAL A 317 13.47 -18.55 8.72
C VAL A 317 12.65 -17.27 8.84
N GLY A 318 11.77 -17.23 9.82
CA GLY A 318 10.98 -16.05 10.14
C GLY A 318 9.85 -15.73 9.15
N GLN A 319 9.69 -16.49 8.07
CA GLN A 319 8.58 -16.35 7.13
C GLN A 319 7.23 -16.64 7.77
N TYR A 320 6.15 -16.19 7.13
CA TYR A 320 4.79 -16.43 7.57
C TYR A 320 3.91 -16.96 6.44
N ILE A 321 2.81 -17.59 6.84
CA ILE A 321 1.77 -18.09 5.94
C ILE A 321 0.42 -17.51 6.32
N PHE A 322 -0.50 -17.51 5.38
CA PHE A 322 -1.92 -17.33 5.68
C PHE A 322 -2.61 -18.67 5.80
N ILE A 323 -3.43 -18.80 6.81
CA ILE A 323 -4.31 -19.95 7.02
C ILE A 323 -5.76 -19.50 6.87
N ASN A 324 -6.53 -20.28 6.13
CA ASN A 324 -7.98 -20.20 6.07
C ASN A 324 -8.56 -21.55 6.52
N CYS A 325 -9.62 -21.48 7.30
CA CYS A 325 -10.40 -22.64 7.71
C CYS A 325 -11.82 -22.50 7.14
N PRO A 326 -12.16 -23.15 6.03
CA PRO A 326 -13.45 -22.97 5.35
C PRO A 326 -14.67 -23.34 6.18
N SER A 327 -14.51 -24.18 7.20
CA SER A 327 -15.59 -24.54 8.14
C SER A 327 -15.91 -23.46 9.16
N ILE A 328 -14.96 -22.53 9.42
CA ILE A 328 -15.15 -21.37 10.30
C ILE A 328 -15.59 -20.19 9.42
N SER A 329 -14.76 -19.81 8.43
CA SER A 329 -15.06 -18.72 7.49
C SER A 329 -14.36 -18.97 6.17
N ARG A 330 -15.11 -18.89 5.04
CA ARG A 330 -14.54 -19.09 3.69
C ARG A 330 -13.69 -17.91 3.21
N LEU A 331 -13.91 -16.73 3.74
CA LEU A 331 -13.30 -15.48 3.25
C LEU A 331 -12.17 -14.96 4.11
N GLU A 332 -12.03 -15.45 5.34
CA GLU A 332 -11.04 -14.95 6.28
C GLU A 332 -9.72 -15.72 6.20
N TRP A 333 -8.66 -14.98 6.00
CA TRP A 333 -7.29 -15.46 5.94
C TRP A 333 -6.47 -14.78 7.03
N HIS A 334 -5.95 -15.56 7.98
CA HIS A 334 -5.19 -15.08 9.11
C HIS A 334 -3.69 -15.37 8.94
N PRO A 335 -2.79 -14.38 9.18
CA PRO A 335 -1.36 -14.59 9.08
C PRO A 335 -0.80 -15.27 10.32
N PHE A 336 0.06 -16.28 10.13
CA PHE A 336 0.79 -16.94 11.23
C PHE A 336 2.23 -17.15 10.82
N THR A 337 3.15 -16.78 11.70
CA THR A 337 4.58 -16.99 11.51
C THR A 337 4.92 -18.47 11.62
N LEU A 338 5.78 -18.96 10.75
CA LEU A 338 6.33 -20.29 10.79
C LEU A 338 7.27 -20.42 12.00
N THR A 339 7.10 -21.51 12.77
CA THR A 339 7.89 -21.78 13.99
C THR A 339 8.83 -22.98 13.84
N SER A 340 8.70 -23.72 12.74
CA SER A 340 9.66 -24.75 12.33
C SER A 340 10.88 -24.11 11.66
N ALA A 341 11.98 -24.84 11.64
CA ALA A 341 13.16 -24.49 10.85
C ALA A 341 13.02 -25.00 9.41
N PRO A 342 13.70 -24.36 8.42
CA PRO A 342 13.73 -24.84 7.04
C PRO A 342 14.30 -26.26 6.90
N GLU A 343 15.11 -26.69 7.87
CA GLU A 343 15.77 -28.00 7.95
C GLU A 343 14.82 -29.10 8.42
N GLU A 344 13.59 -28.77 8.88
CA GLU A 344 12.59 -29.76 9.34
C GLU A 344 11.71 -30.23 8.17
N ASP A 345 11.27 -31.50 8.20
CA ASP A 345 10.43 -32.14 7.16
C ASP A 345 8.97 -31.62 7.13
N CYS A 346 8.55 -30.94 8.17
CA CYS A 346 7.23 -30.34 8.28
C CYS A 346 7.34 -28.87 8.69
N PHE A 347 6.34 -28.08 8.38
CA PHE A 347 6.26 -26.71 8.87
C PHE A 347 5.20 -26.61 9.97
N SER A 348 5.46 -25.75 10.96
CA SER A 348 4.58 -25.55 12.10
C SER A 348 4.25 -24.09 12.36
N VAL A 349 3.08 -23.88 12.95
CA VAL A 349 2.62 -22.58 13.44
C VAL A 349 2.09 -22.71 14.86
N HIS A 350 2.26 -21.66 15.66
CA HIS A 350 1.69 -21.55 17.00
C HIS A 350 0.63 -20.45 17.01
N ILE A 351 -0.59 -20.82 17.29
CA ILE A 351 -1.77 -19.98 17.23
C ILE A 351 -2.27 -19.72 18.64
N ARG A 352 -2.19 -18.48 19.09
CA ARG A 352 -2.79 -18.08 20.37
C ARG A 352 -4.25 -17.69 20.15
N SER A 353 -5.14 -18.18 21.00
CA SER A 353 -6.53 -17.72 21.06
C SER A 353 -6.59 -16.22 21.39
N ALA A 354 -7.19 -15.42 20.49
CA ALA A 354 -7.25 -13.96 20.61
C ALA A 354 -8.53 -13.35 20.00
N GLY A 355 -9.48 -14.17 19.55
CA GLY A 355 -10.75 -13.75 18.97
C GLY A 355 -11.52 -14.94 18.41
N ASP A 356 -12.75 -14.73 17.98
CA ASP A 356 -13.74 -15.76 17.64
C ASP A 356 -13.22 -16.79 16.64
N TRP A 357 -12.51 -16.36 15.59
CA TRP A 357 -11.93 -17.26 14.60
C TRP A 357 -10.85 -18.19 15.21
N THR A 358 -9.93 -17.63 16.00
CA THR A 358 -8.87 -18.41 16.67
C THR A 358 -9.40 -19.28 17.78
N ASP A 359 -10.48 -18.89 18.46
CA ASP A 359 -11.17 -19.68 19.47
C ASP A 359 -11.90 -20.87 18.82
N ALA A 360 -12.58 -20.66 17.70
CA ALA A 360 -13.24 -21.71 16.94
C ALA A 360 -12.25 -22.75 16.37
N LEU A 361 -11.02 -22.35 16.04
CA LEU A 361 -9.99 -23.27 15.55
C LEU A 361 -9.44 -24.21 16.63
N GLN A 362 -9.64 -23.90 17.90
CA GLN A 362 -9.15 -24.73 19.02
C GLN A 362 -9.95 -26.02 19.27
N ILE A 363 -11.02 -26.25 18.51
CA ILE A 363 -11.82 -27.48 18.63
C ILE A 363 -11.06 -28.63 17.96
N PRO A 364 -10.81 -29.76 18.66
CA PRO A 364 -10.07 -30.88 18.13
C PRO A 364 -10.91 -31.69 17.12
N SER A 365 -10.96 -31.25 15.89
CA SER A 365 -11.56 -31.95 14.76
C SER A 365 -10.64 -31.82 13.54
N PRO A 366 -10.48 -32.83 12.70
CA PRO A 366 -9.71 -32.71 11.46
C PRO A 366 -10.44 -31.80 10.49
N VAL A 367 -10.21 -30.50 10.64
CA VAL A 367 -10.84 -29.47 9.80
C VAL A 367 -9.94 -29.22 8.61
N PRO A 368 -10.46 -29.16 7.39
CA PRO A 368 -9.66 -28.81 6.21
C PRO A 368 -9.09 -27.40 6.38
N ILE A 369 -7.77 -27.28 6.20
CA ILE A 369 -7.04 -26.01 6.27
C ILE A 369 -6.47 -25.71 4.88
N LEU A 370 -6.64 -24.47 4.45
CA LEU A 370 -5.99 -23.93 3.25
C LEU A 370 -4.81 -23.07 3.67
N VAL A 371 -3.70 -23.19 2.93
CA VAL A 371 -2.45 -22.47 3.23
C VAL A 371 -1.98 -21.72 1.99
N ASP A 372 -1.73 -20.43 2.16
CA ASP A 372 -1.12 -19.53 1.17
C ASP A 372 0.20 -18.96 1.72
N GLY A 373 1.24 -18.97 0.93
CA GLY A 373 2.59 -18.57 1.31
C GLY A 373 3.64 -19.62 0.90
N PRO A 374 4.87 -19.53 1.41
CA PRO A 374 5.33 -18.58 2.44
C PRO A 374 5.55 -17.17 1.91
N PHE A 375 5.59 -16.19 2.81
CA PHE A 375 5.87 -14.78 2.51
C PHE A 375 7.01 -14.26 3.37
N GLY A 376 7.86 -13.42 2.75
CA GLY A 376 9.06 -12.87 3.37
C GLY A 376 8.79 -11.85 4.47
N THR A 377 9.70 -11.79 5.44
CA THR A 377 9.68 -10.85 6.56
C THR A 377 11.06 -10.23 6.81
N ALA A 378 11.12 -9.23 7.68
CA ALA A 378 12.38 -8.63 8.11
C ALA A 378 13.31 -9.64 8.79
N SER A 379 12.77 -10.64 9.47
CA SER A 379 13.52 -11.66 10.23
C SER A 379 14.34 -12.61 9.36
N GLU A 380 14.10 -12.70 8.05
CA GLU A 380 14.94 -13.46 7.11
C GLU A 380 16.39 -12.96 7.05
N ASP A 381 16.60 -11.69 7.36
CA ASP A 381 17.92 -11.06 7.29
C ASP A 381 18.85 -11.40 8.47
N VAL A 382 18.38 -12.20 9.43
CA VAL A 382 19.14 -12.53 10.67
C VAL A 382 20.52 -13.07 10.39
N PHE A 383 20.68 -13.91 9.37
CA PHE A 383 21.97 -14.52 9.01
C PHE A 383 22.95 -13.59 8.29
N GLN A 384 22.52 -12.37 7.97
CA GLN A 384 23.40 -11.36 7.34
C GLN A 384 24.20 -10.56 8.38
N TYR A 385 23.86 -10.70 9.66
CA TYR A 385 24.48 -9.96 10.76
C TYR A 385 25.32 -10.89 11.64
N GLU A 386 26.48 -10.41 12.07
CA GLU A 386 27.34 -11.12 13.00
C GLU A 386 26.74 -11.16 14.41
N VAL A 387 26.05 -10.08 14.78
CA VAL A 387 25.38 -9.95 16.06
C VAL A 387 23.91 -9.60 15.84
N SER A 388 23.01 -10.41 16.41
CA SER A 388 21.54 -10.21 16.30
C SER A 388 20.90 -10.20 17.67
N VAL A 389 20.06 -9.18 17.92
CA VAL A 389 19.24 -9.03 19.13
C VAL A 389 17.81 -9.35 18.76
N LEU A 390 17.24 -10.40 19.35
CA LEU A 390 15.88 -10.86 19.08
C LEU A 390 14.97 -10.47 20.24
N VAL A 391 13.98 -9.61 19.98
CA VAL A 391 13.05 -9.09 20.99
C VAL A 391 11.62 -9.49 20.66
N GLY A 392 11.07 -10.45 21.42
CA GLY A 392 9.69 -10.94 21.28
C GLY A 392 8.83 -10.58 22.47
N ALA A 393 7.59 -10.16 22.24
CA ALA A 393 6.62 -9.92 23.29
C ALA A 393 5.37 -10.79 23.08
N GLY A 394 5.04 -11.61 24.08
CA GLY A 394 3.94 -12.57 24.02
C GLY A 394 4.11 -13.56 22.86
N ILE A 395 3.08 -13.72 22.00
CA ILE A 395 3.16 -14.61 20.83
C ILE A 395 4.18 -14.12 19.79
N GLY A 396 4.67 -12.89 19.87
CA GLY A 396 5.71 -12.34 19.00
C GLY A 396 7.09 -13.02 19.15
N VAL A 397 7.22 -14.08 19.96
CA VAL A 397 8.41 -14.94 19.98
C VAL A 397 8.44 -15.94 18.81
N THR A 398 7.33 -16.14 18.11
CA THR A 398 7.18 -17.16 17.05
C THR A 398 8.17 -17.04 15.90
N PRO A 399 8.49 -15.86 15.33
CA PRO A 399 9.51 -15.76 14.28
C PRO A 399 10.90 -16.19 14.78
N PHE A 400 11.17 -15.92 16.05
CA PHE A 400 12.47 -16.22 16.65
C PHE A 400 12.62 -17.70 17.01
N ALA A 401 11.53 -18.44 17.19
CA ALA A 401 11.56 -19.88 17.37
C ALA A 401 12.14 -20.58 16.13
N SER A 402 11.68 -20.21 14.94
CA SER A 402 12.21 -20.71 13.66
C SER A 402 13.70 -20.41 13.51
N ILE A 403 14.10 -19.15 13.79
CA ILE A 403 15.49 -18.69 13.70
C ILE A 403 16.40 -19.49 14.65
N LEU A 404 16.01 -19.63 15.92
CA LEU A 404 16.82 -20.32 16.91
C LEU A 404 16.95 -21.81 16.61
N LYS A 405 15.90 -22.47 16.09
CA LYS A 405 15.95 -23.84 15.63
C LYS A 405 16.92 -24.00 14.44
N SER A 406 16.83 -23.13 13.43
CA SER A 406 17.71 -23.18 12.28
C SER A 406 19.18 -22.92 12.65
N ILE A 407 19.45 -21.97 13.58
CA ILE A 407 20.79 -21.75 14.12
C ILE A 407 21.33 -23.02 14.79
N TRP A 408 20.48 -23.71 15.56
CA TRP A 408 20.85 -24.96 16.22
C TRP A 408 21.17 -26.05 15.20
N TYR A 409 20.36 -26.25 14.15
CA TYR A 409 20.63 -27.21 13.07
C TYR A 409 21.93 -26.87 12.35
N LYS A 410 22.14 -25.62 11.96
CA LYS A 410 23.36 -25.15 11.26
C LYS A 410 24.62 -25.34 12.13
N TYR A 411 24.50 -25.09 13.43
CA TYR A 411 25.61 -25.32 14.36
C TYR A 411 25.95 -26.82 14.48
N GLN A 412 24.95 -27.69 14.58
CA GLN A 412 25.15 -29.14 14.64
C GLN A 412 25.83 -29.69 13.38
N HIS A 413 25.49 -29.15 12.21
CA HIS A 413 26.05 -29.60 10.93
C HIS A 413 27.32 -28.83 10.54
N SER A 414 27.86 -27.98 11.41
CA SER A 414 29.08 -27.17 11.18
C SER A 414 29.03 -26.39 9.85
N ASP A 415 27.89 -25.77 9.54
CA ASP A 415 27.68 -25.01 8.31
C ASP A 415 28.64 -23.82 8.23
N PRO A 416 29.59 -23.79 7.24
CA PRO A 416 30.55 -22.71 7.11
C PRO A 416 29.91 -21.36 6.68
N GLY A 417 28.64 -21.37 6.23
CA GLY A 417 27.87 -20.17 5.86
C GLY A 417 27.25 -19.42 7.05
N LEU A 418 27.36 -19.96 8.30
CA LEU A 418 26.81 -19.31 9.48
C LEU A 418 27.68 -18.11 9.91
N LEU A 419 27.34 -16.92 9.41
CA LEU A 419 28.00 -15.65 9.76
C LEU A 419 27.63 -15.18 11.18
N THR A 420 26.48 -15.59 11.70
CA THR A 420 25.95 -15.15 12.99
C THR A 420 26.72 -15.83 14.13
N LYS A 421 27.68 -15.12 14.71
CA LYS A 421 28.53 -15.63 15.80
C LYS A 421 27.89 -15.50 17.17
N LYS A 422 26.96 -14.54 17.34
CA LYS A 422 26.27 -14.30 18.61
C LYS A 422 24.82 -13.92 18.38
N VAL A 423 23.93 -14.64 19.04
CA VAL A 423 22.53 -14.30 19.17
C VAL A 423 22.27 -13.96 20.64
N SER A 424 21.98 -12.71 20.91
CA SER A 424 21.42 -12.29 22.20
C SER A 424 19.91 -12.38 22.13
N ALA A 425 19.38 -13.56 22.43
CA ALA A 425 17.97 -13.67 22.76
C ALA A 425 17.79 -13.08 24.16
N LEU A 426 17.14 -11.92 24.26
CA LEU A 426 16.85 -11.29 25.55
C LEU A 426 15.70 -12.05 26.27
N ARG A 427 16.02 -13.25 26.66
CA ARG A 427 15.48 -14.00 27.76
C ARG A 427 16.69 -14.49 28.53
N PHE A 428 16.99 -13.83 29.62
CA PHE A 428 18.23 -14.07 30.38
C PHE A 428 18.10 -15.25 31.31
N VAL A 429 19.06 -16.22 31.24
CA VAL A 429 19.12 -17.36 32.15
C VAL A 429 20.58 -17.69 32.51
N GLU A 430 20.96 -17.68 33.80
CA GLU A 430 22.24 -18.22 34.29
C GLU A 430 22.03 -19.62 34.90
N ALA A 431 23.01 -20.51 34.68
CA ALA A 431 23.09 -21.89 35.14
C ALA A 431 21.77 -22.66 34.93
N THR A 432 21.73 -23.54 33.96
CA THR A 432 20.57 -24.37 33.56
C THR A 432 19.25 -23.87 34.13
N ASP A 433 18.61 -23.02 33.38
CA ASP A 433 17.28 -22.51 33.72
C ASP A 433 16.35 -23.69 33.97
N VAL A 434 15.80 -23.75 35.15
CA VAL A 434 14.86 -24.79 35.59
C VAL A 434 13.63 -24.87 34.66
N VAL A 435 13.31 -23.80 33.92
CA VAL A 435 12.18 -23.73 33.01
C VAL A 435 12.55 -24.10 31.57
N THR A 436 13.74 -23.73 31.09
CA THR A 436 14.14 -23.91 29.69
C THR A 436 15.26 -24.93 29.48
N GLY A 437 15.97 -25.32 30.51
CA GLY A 437 17.13 -26.21 30.43
C GLY A 437 18.35 -25.61 29.70
N LEU A 438 18.30 -24.33 29.36
CA LEU A 438 19.39 -23.64 28.67
C LEU A 438 20.48 -23.17 29.62
N LYS A 439 21.74 -23.13 29.16
CA LYS A 439 22.89 -22.65 29.92
C LYS A 439 22.98 -21.13 30.08
N GLN A 440 21.87 -20.41 29.98
CA GLN A 440 21.79 -18.95 30.10
C GLN A 440 20.83 -18.55 31.21
N LYS A 441 21.15 -17.50 31.96
CA LYS A 441 20.36 -16.98 33.06
C LYS A 441 19.12 -16.21 32.62
N THR A 442 17.95 -16.55 33.16
CA THR A 442 16.73 -15.76 32.98
C THR A 442 16.71 -14.57 33.94
N HIS A 443 16.64 -13.36 33.41
CA HIS A 443 16.37 -12.18 34.21
C HIS A 443 14.86 -11.92 34.26
N TYR A 444 14.31 -11.78 35.44
CA TYR A 444 12.88 -11.48 35.61
C TYR A 444 12.65 -9.98 35.63
N GLY A 445 11.57 -9.53 34.99
CA GLY A 445 11.18 -8.15 34.94
C GLY A 445 11.29 -7.53 33.53
N ARG A 446 11.12 -6.23 33.47
CA ARG A 446 11.27 -5.50 32.21
C ARG A 446 12.73 -5.11 32.02
N PRO A 447 13.34 -5.39 30.82
CA PRO A 447 14.70 -4.97 30.53
C PRO A 447 14.84 -3.45 30.59
N ASN A 448 15.97 -2.97 31.12
CA ASN A 448 16.37 -1.60 30.95
C ASN A 448 17.10 -1.46 29.61
N TRP A 449 16.39 -0.99 28.60
CA TRP A 449 16.91 -0.93 27.23
C TRP A 449 18.17 -0.08 27.10
N ASP A 450 18.31 0.99 27.87
CA ASP A 450 19.52 1.83 27.85
C ASP A 450 20.75 1.03 28.34
N ILE A 451 20.62 0.27 29.40
CA ILE A 451 21.73 -0.58 29.92
C ILE A 451 22.05 -1.67 28.93
N GLU A 452 21.03 -2.36 28.39
CA GLU A 452 21.22 -3.47 27.45
C GLU A 452 21.94 -3.00 26.18
N PHE A 453 21.48 -1.92 25.54
CA PHE A 453 22.10 -1.40 24.33
C PHE A 453 23.52 -0.89 24.57
N GLN A 454 23.77 -0.24 25.73
CA GLN A 454 25.10 0.20 26.11
C GLN A 454 26.03 -0.99 26.30
N THR A 455 25.59 -2.04 26.99
CA THR A 455 26.39 -3.26 27.22
C THR A 455 26.69 -3.97 25.90
N ILE A 456 25.71 -4.10 25.01
CA ILE A 456 25.89 -4.72 23.69
C ILE A 456 26.90 -3.90 22.86
N ALA A 457 26.78 -2.56 22.86
CA ALA A 457 27.71 -1.69 22.13
C ALA A 457 29.16 -1.82 22.64
N GLN A 458 29.35 -1.89 23.97
CA GLN A 458 30.67 -2.07 24.58
C GLN A 458 31.28 -3.44 24.26
N ASN A 459 30.47 -4.49 24.25
CA ASN A 459 30.94 -5.88 24.00
C ASN A 459 31.20 -6.16 22.52
N HIS A 460 30.65 -5.33 21.60
CA HIS A 460 30.76 -5.50 20.15
C HIS A 460 31.18 -4.21 19.45
N PRO A 461 32.37 -3.66 19.78
CA PRO A 461 32.87 -2.46 19.12
C PRO A 461 33.05 -2.70 17.62
N LYS A 462 32.71 -1.70 16.82
CA LYS A 462 32.83 -1.72 15.33
C LYS A 462 31.95 -2.75 14.61
N SER A 463 30.89 -3.25 15.26
CA SER A 463 29.99 -4.26 14.68
C SER A 463 28.71 -3.65 14.14
N LYS A 464 28.16 -4.28 13.10
CA LYS A 464 26.78 -4.06 12.65
C LYS A 464 25.86 -5.01 13.40
N ILE A 465 25.01 -4.47 14.24
CA ILE A 465 24.12 -5.20 15.12
C ILE A 465 22.69 -5.08 14.62
N ALA A 466 22.03 -6.19 14.34
CA ALA A 466 20.61 -6.17 14.00
C ALA A 466 19.75 -6.29 15.26
N VAL A 467 18.68 -5.51 15.33
CA VAL A 467 17.66 -5.58 16.38
C VAL A 467 16.34 -5.95 15.74
N PHE A 468 15.91 -7.19 15.91
CA PHE A 468 14.65 -7.71 15.39
C PHE A 468 13.58 -7.65 16.47
N LEU A 469 12.46 -7.00 16.17
CA LEU A 469 11.34 -6.87 17.08
C LEU A 469 10.07 -7.47 16.50
N CYS A 470 9.44 -8.35 17.26
CA CYS A 470 8.03 -8.70 17.07
C CYS A 470 7.25 -8.39 18.37
N GLY A 471 6.48 -7.29 18.36
CA GLY A 471 5.80 -6.81 19.55
C GLY A 471 5.06 -5.47 19.38
N PRO A 472 4.51 -4.94 20.48
CA PRO A 472 3.64 -3.77 20.45
C PRO A 472 4.35 -2.47 20.10
N LYS A 473 3.59 -1.48 19.59
CA LYS A 473 4.10 -0.17 19.16
C LYS A 473 4.95 0.57 20.22
N PRO A 474 4.59 0.60 21.54
CA PRO A 474 5.41 1.28 22.53
C PRO A 474 6.82 0.68 22.68
N LEU A 475 6.92 -0.67 22.61
CA LEU A 475 8.21 -1.36 22.64
C LEU A 475 9.04 -1.04 21.40
N ALA A 476 8.40 -1.02 20.23
CA ALA A 476 9.06 -0.63 18.98
C ALA A 476 9.68 0.77 19.07
N LYS A 477 8.92 1.75 19.58
CA LYS A 477 9.42 3.12 19.74
C LYS A 477 10.63 3.20 20.69
N ALA A 478 10.59 2.47 21.80
CA ALA A 478 11.70 2.44 22.74
C ALA A 478 12.98 1.85 22.12
N LEU A 479 12.86 0.70 21.43
CA LEU A 479 14.01 0.05 20.80
C LEU A 479 14.57 0.86 19.62
N GLU A 480 13.72 1.49 18.83
CA GLU A 480 14.12 2.38 17.75
C GLU A 480 14.90 3.59 18.26
N GLN A 481 14.44 4.19 19.38
CA GLN A 481 15.14 5.27 20.05
C GLN A 481 16.50 4.83 20.59
N CYS A 482 16.58 3.66 21.24
CA CYS A 482 17.86 3.11 21.72
C CYS A 482 18.79 2.76 20.57
N SER A 483 18.30 2.17 19.48
CA SER A 483 19.08 1.89 18.28
C SER A 483 19.70 3.16 17.71
N GLY A 484 18.95 4.25 17.64
CA GLY A 484 19.46 5.54 17.20
C GLY A 484 20.45 6.18 18.20
N LYS A 485 20.18 6.06 19.52
CA LYS A 485 21.00 6.66 20.59
C LYS A 485 22.39 6.04 20.68
N TYR A 486 22.47 4.71 20.57
CA TYR A 486 23.71 3.94 20.75
C TYR A 486 24.44 3.62 19.46
N SER A 487 23.93 3.98 18.28
CA SER A 487 24.66 3.93 17.02
C SER A 487 25.64 5.11 16.92
N GLU A 488 26.87 4.83 16.49
CA GLU A 488 27.88 5.85 16.26
C GLU A 488 27.73 6.52 14.88
N VAL A 489 28.16 7.76 14.76
CA VAL A 489 28.17 8.48 13.47
C VAL A 489 29.32 8.00 12.57
N ASN A 490 30.41 7.51 13.19
CA ASN A 490 31.55 6.96 12.49
C ASN A 490 31.16 5.69 11.71
N PRO A 491 31.38 5.59 10.39
CA PRO A 491 31.08 4.40 9.60
C PRO A 491 31.76 3.11 10.07
N LEU A 492 32.87 3.23 10.81
CA LEU A 492 33.61 2.11 11.41
C LEU A 492 33.21 1.83 12.87
N GLY A 493 32.23 2.53 13.39
CA GLY A 493 31.73 2.39 14.75
C GLY A 493 30.64 1.31 14.89
N VAL A 494 29.98 1.30 16.05
CA VAL A 494 28.85 0.41 16.30
C VAL A 494 27.60 0.96 15.63
N HIS A 495 26.89 0.12 14.86
CA HIS A 495 25.65 0.48 14.19
C HIS A 495 24.54 -0.50 14.53
N PHE A 496 23.44 0.02 15.11
CA PHE A 496 22.23 -0.76 15.37
C PHE A 496 21.24 -0.57 14.21
N HIS A 497 20.93 -1.65 13.51
CA HIS A 497 19.92 -1.73 12.45
C HIS A 497 18.62 -2.26 13.03
N PHE A 498 17.58 -1.43 13.07
CA PHE A 498 16.31 -1.80 13.66
C PHE A 498 15.35 -2.38 12.61
N HIS A 499 14.87 -3.58 12.87
CA HIS A 499 13.93 -4.34 12.05
C HIS A 499 12.68 -4.67 12.87
N LYS A 500 11.53 -4.28 12.36
CA LYS A 500 10.25 -4.52 13.01
C LYS A 500 9.37 -5.41 12.16
N GLU A 501 8.84 -6.48 12.76
CA GLU A 501 7.78 -7.27 12.14
C GLU A 501 6.44 -6.54 12.16
N ASN A 502 5.74 -6.56 11.03
CA ASN A 502 4.46 -5.89 10.82
C ASN A 502 3.38 -6.95 10.52
N PHE A 503 2.87 -7.59 11.57
CA PHE A 503 1.75 -8.53 11.50
C PHE A 503 0.44 -7.88 11.94
#